data_00f15d0f86739a055e96deea782f233a
#
_entry.id   00f15d0f86739a055e96deea782f233a
#
_cell.length_a   1.000
_cell.length_b   1.000
_cell.length_c   1.000
_cell.angle_alpha   90.00
_cell.angle_beta   90.00
_cell.angle_gamma   90.00
#
_symmetry.space_group_name_H-M   'P 1'
#
loop_
_entity.id
_entity.type
_entity.pdbx_description
1 polymer ?
#
loop_
_entity_poly.entity_id
_entity_poly.type
_entity_poly.pdbx_seq_one_letter_code
_entity_poly.pdbx_strand_id
1 'polypeptide(L)'
;MSAVPPAILCEGGLVDLDAAMQVMDDSFDPAFGEAWTAPQCAGLMPMPGVWLSLARSGGEATGFALARVVASEAELLLLAVRRDARRQGIGQLLLERFVEIATSRKARRLHLEVREGNHAVGLYKRAGFDEVGRRRNYYSGRDGQLYDALTLARFVADQDFSPF
;
A
#
# COMPACT_ATOMS: atom_id res chain seq x y z
N MET A 1 -23.98 -17.85 -12.87
CA MET A 1 -23.04 -16.81 -12.42
C MET A 1 -21.67 -17.45 -12.19
N SER A 2 -20.67 -17.04 -12.95
CA SER A 2 -19.32 -17.50 -12.70
C SER A 2 -18.79 -16.79 -11.43
N ALA A 3 -18.30 -17.56 -10.47
CA ALA A 3 -17.65 -16.99 -9.30
C ALA A 3 -16.38 -16.24 -9.73
N VAL A 4 -16.16 -15.06 -9.14
CA VAL A 4 -14.90 -14.34 -9.34
C VAL A 4 -13.77 -15.19 -8.75
N PRO A 5 -12.70 -15.48 -9.51
CA PRO A 5 -11.57 -16.24 -8.96
C PRO A 5 -11.00 -15.55 -7.72
N PRO A 6 -10.60 -16.31 -6.69
CA PRO A 6 -9.99 -15.72 -5.52
C PRO A 6 -8.69 -14.99 -5.87
N ALA A 7 -8.38 -13.93 -5.14
CA ALA A 7 -7.12 -13.20 -5.31
C ALA A 7 -5.96 -14.04 -4.79
N ILE A 8 -4.89 -14.09 -5.60
CA ILE A 8 -3.63 -14.72 -5.23
C ILE A 8 -2.59 -13.63 -5.12
N LEU A 9 -1.87 -13.61 -3.99
CA LEU A 9 -0.77 -12.68 -3.77
C LEU A 9 0.53 -13.25 -4.35
N CYS A 10 1.29 -12.40 -5.01
CA CYS A 10 2.62 -12.75 -5.52
C CYS A 10 3.58 -11.58 -5.38
N GLU A 11 4.87 -11.88 -5.35
CA GLU A 11 5.91 -10.87 -5.40
C GLU A 11 6.03 -10.35 -6.84
N GLY A 12 6.14 -9.02 -6.98
CA GLY A 12 6.29 -8.36 -8.26
C GLY A 12 7.65 -7.69 -8.42
N GLY A 13 7.88 -7.16 -9.61
CA GLY A 13 9.09 -6.43 -9.96
C GLY A 13 8.82 -5.41 -11.07
N LEU A 14 9.89 -4.83 -11.66
CA LEU A 14 9.77 -3.84 -12.73
C LEU A 14 8.97 -4.34 -13.93
N VAL A 15 9.00 -5.63 -14.21
CA VAL A 15 8.20 -6.25 -15.28
C VAL A 15 6.69 -6.08 -15.05
N ASP A 16 6.28 -5.85 -13.82
CA ASP A 16 4.87 -5.67 -13.43
C ASP A 16 4.46 -4.19 -13.34
N LEU A 17 5.35 -3.25 -13.69
CA LEU A 17 5.09 -1.82 -13.54
C LEU A 17 3.83 -1.38 -14.29
N ASP A 18 3.65 -1.82 -15.53
CA ASP A 18 2.48 -1.43 -16.32
C ASP A 18 1.18 -1.92 -15.68
N ALA A 19 1.17 -3.15 -15.17
CA ALA A 19 0.01 -3.70 -14.47
C ALA A 19 -0.30 -2.92 -13.19
N ALA A 20 0.73 -2.56 -12.42
CA ALA A 20 0.55 -1.74 -11.22
C ALA A 20 0.02 -0.33 -11.56
N MET A 21 0.51 0.29 -12.63
CA MET A 21 0.05 1.61 -13.07
C MET A 21 -1.41 1.57 -13.52
N GLN A 22 -1.84 0.51 -14.19
CA GLN A 22 -3.25 0.34 -14.57
C GLN A 22 -4.16 0.27 -13.33
N VAL A 23 -3.74 -0.46 -12.30
CA VAL A 23 -4.45 -0.52 -11.02
C VAL A 23 -4.46 0.87 -10.36
N MET A 24 -3.34 1.57 -10.37
CA MET A 24 -3.22 2.91 -9.77
C MET A 24 -4.17 3.90 -10.45
N ASP A 25 -4.18 3.94 -11.77
CA ASP A 25 -5.00 4.86 -12.54
C ASP A 25 -6.51 4.60 -12.33
N ASP A 26 -6.89 3.35 -12.19
CA ASP A 26 -8.27 2.98 -11.88
C ASP A 26 -8.65 3.30 -10.44
N SER A 27 -7.74 3.10 -9.50
CA SER A 27 -8.00 3.15 -8.06
C SER A 27 -8.03 4.56 -7.49
N PHE A 28 -7.09 5.42 -7.87
CA PHE A 28 -6.94 6.76 -7.30
C PHE A 28 -7.67 7.81 -8.13
N ASP A 29 -8.51 8.60 -7.44
CA ASP A 29 -9.16 9.75 -8.06
C ASP A 29 -8.14 10.89 -8.22
N PRO A 30 -7.91 11.40 -9.45
CA PRO A 30 -6.99 12.52 -9.68
C PRO A 30 -7.32 13.78 -8.88
N ALA A 31 -8.58 13.93 -8.45
CA ALA A 31 -9.01 15.05 -7.64
C ALA A 31 -8.22 15.21 -6.32
N PHE A 32 -7.63 14.12 -5.82
CA PHE A 32 -6.96 14.12 -4.51
C PHE A 32 -5.43 14.14 -4.59
N GLY A 33 -4.82 13.88 -5.73
CA GLY A 33 -3.39 13.96 -5.91
C GLY A 33 -2.58 12.88 -5.19
N GLU A 34 -3.16 11.71 -4.93
CA GLU A 34 -2.52 10.62 -4.19
C GLU A 34 -1.68 9.69 -5.08
N ALA A 35 -1.99 9.62 -6.37
CA ALA A 35 -1.36 8.69 -7.30
C ALA A 35 0.09 9.11 -7.63
N TRP A 36 0.96 8.10 -7.82
CA TRP A 36 2.31 8.30 -8.30
C TRP A 36 2.37 8.08 -9.81
N THR A 37 3.35 8.71 -10.45
CA THR A 37 3.62 8.50 -11.87
C THR A 37 4.44 7.24 -12.11
N ALA A 38 4.42 6.71 -13.34
CA ALA A 38 5.24 5.57 -13.71
C ALA A 38 6.76 5.83 -13.51
N PRO A 39 7.31 7.01 -13.87
CA PRO A 39 8.72 7.31 -13.59
C PRO A 39 9.06 7.32 -12.09
N GLN A 40 8.15 7.80 -11.22
CA GLN A 40 8.37 7.76 -9.77
C GLN A 40 8.46 6.32 -9.27
N CYS A 41 7.54 5.45 -9.67
CA CYS A 41 7.56 4.04 -9.30
C CYS A 41 8.79 3.33 -9.87
N ALA A 42 9.09 3.53 -11.15
CA ALA A 42 10.24 2.92 -11.81
C ALA A 42 11.58 3.32 -11.17
N GLY A 43 11.69 4.56 -10.70
CA GLY A 43 12.89 5.04 -10.02
C GLY A 43 13.08 4.46 -8.63
N LEU A 44 11.98 4.17 -7.94
CA LEU A 44 12.03 3.64 -6.57
C LEU A 44 12.17 2.12 -6.52
N MET A 45 11.47 1.39 -7.39
CA MET A 45 11.36 -0.07 -7.31
C MET A 45 12.71 -0.81 -7.27
N PRO A 46 13.77 -0.42 -8.01
CA PRO A 46 15.07 -1.11 -7.95
C PRO A 46 15.92 -0.75 -6.74
N MET A 47 15.48 0.20 -5.91
CA MET A 47 16.25 0.62 -4.75
C MET A 47 16.27 -0.46 -3.66
N PRO A 48 17.38 -0.56 -2.88
CA PRO A 48 17.46 -1.53 -1.79
C PRO A 48 16.32 -1.37 -0.78
N GLY A 49 15.76 -2.49 -0.33
CA GLY A 49 14.71 -2.50 0.67
C GLY A 49 13.31 -2.27 0.13
N VAL A 50 13.14 -1.98 -1.15
CA VAL A 50 11.83 -1.79 -1.78
C VAL A 50 11.29 -3.11 -2.30
N TRP A 51 9.98 -3.35 -2.11
CA TRP A 51 9.31 -4.52 -2.67
C TRP A 51 7.90 -4.18 -3.14
N LEU A 52 7.45 -4.95 -4.11
CA LEU A 52 6.10 -4.87 -4.69
C LEU A 52 5.37 -6.18 -4.42
N SER A 53 4.18 -6.10 -3.86
CA SER A 53 3.24 -7.21 -3.76
C SER A 53 2.08 -6.98 -4.72
N LEU A 54 1.72 -8.00 -5.48
CA LEU A 54 0.59 -7.95 -6.40
C LEU A 54 -0.50 -8.92 -5.96
N ALA A 55 -1.75 -8.49 -6.12
CA ALA A 55 -2.91 -9.35 -6.04
C ALA A 55 -3.41 -9.61 -7.46
N ARG A 56 -3.60 -10.86 -7.81
CA ARG A 56 -4.12 -11.27 -9.12
C ARG A 56 -5.35 -12.15 -8.96
N SER A 57 -6.34 -11.90 -9.79
CA SER A 57 -7.55 -12.72 -9.87
C SER A 57 -7.72 -13.13 -11.32
N GLY A 58 -7.71 -14.46 -11.60
CA GLY A 58 -7.81 -14.96 -12.96
C GLY A 58 -6.69 -14.48 -13.89
N GLY A 59 -5.50 -14.23 -13.36
CA GLY A 59 -4.34 -13.74 -14.12
C GLY A 59 -4.24 -12.23 -14.26
N GLU A 60 -5.29 -11.48 -13.95
CA GLU A 60 -5.28 -10.00 -13.99
C GLU A 60 -4.87 -9.40 -12.65
N ALA A 61 -4.07 -8.34 -12.68
CA ALA A 61 -3.74 -7.58 -11.48
C ALA A 61 -4.97 -6.81 -10.99
N THR A 62 -5.36 -7.06 -9.74
CA THR A 62 -6.52 -6.43 -9.09
C THR A 62 -6.12 -5.47 -7.99
N GLY A 63 -4.89 -5.56 -7.51
CA GLY A 63 -4.36 -4.69 -6.49
C GLY A 63 -2.85 -4.81 -6.36
N PHE A 64 -2.24 -3.84 -5.68
CA PHE A 64 -0.82 -3.90 -5.36
C PHE A 64 -0.50 -3.14 -4.09
N ALA A 65 0.63 -3.47 -3.49
CA ALA A 65 1.25 -2.70 -2.42
C ALA A 65 2.71 -2.48 -2.76
N LEU A 66 3.17 -1.25 -2.67
CA LEU A 66 4.58 -0.87 -2.81
C LEU A 66 5.08 -0.41 -1.45
N ALA A 67 6.18 -0.98 -0.99
CA ALA A 67 6.69 -0.74 0.34
C ALA A 67 8.21 -0.69 0.36
N ARG A 68 8.74 -0.16 1.45
CA ARG A 68 10.18 -0.01 1.65
C ARG A 68 10.53 -0.29 3.11
N VAL A 69 11.66 -0.96 3.34
CA VAL A 69 12.26 -1.07 4.67
C VAL A 69 13.61 -0.37 4.67
N VAL A 70 13.83 0.46 5.69
CA VAL A 70 15.10 1.14 5.95
C VAL A 70 15.40 0.97 7.44
N ALA A 71 16.50 0.31 7.76
CA ALA A 71 16.85 -0.03 9.14
C ALA A 71 15.70 -0.81 9.81
N SER A 72 15.18 -0.32 10.92
CA SER A 72 14.08 -0.96 11.66
C SER A 72 12.70 -0.40 11.34
N GLU A 73 12.57 0.41 10.29
CA GLU A 73 11.32 1.02 9.88
C GLU A 73 10.87 0.52 8.51
N ALA A 74 9.60 0.18 8.38
CA ALA A 74 8.98 -0.15 7.10
C ALA A 74 7.86 0.84 6.80
N GLU A 75 7.83 1.30 5.56
CA GLU A 75 6.82 2.24 5.08
C GLU A 75 6.00 1.62 3.96
N LEU A 76 4.69 1.63 4.12
CA LEU A 76 3.76 1.33 3.04
C LEU A 76 3.58 2.60 2.20
N LEU A 77 4.18 2.61 1.02
CA LEU A 77 4.19 3.78 0.15
C LEU A 77 2.91 3.92 -0.66
N LEU A 78 2.40 2.81 -1.18
CA LEU A 78 1.18 2.75 -1.98
C LEU A 78 0.42 1.47 -1.69
N LEU A 79 -0.89 1.59 -1.59
CA LEU A 79 -1.82 0.47 -1.54
C LEU A 79 -3.00 0.81 -2.44
N ALA A 80 -3.26 0.01 -3.44
CA ALA A 80 -4.32 0.25 -4.40
C ALA A 80 -5.04 -1.04 -4.75
N VAL A 81 -6.36 -0.94 -4.90
CA VAL A 81 -7.23 -2.04 -5.34
C VAL A 81 -8.16 -1.48 -6.41
N ARG A 82 -8.30 -2.17 -7.54
CA ARG A 82 -9.23 -1.79 -8.62
C ARG A 82 -10.64 -1.61 -8.04
N ARG A 83 -11.37 -0.63 -8.55
CA ARG A 83 -12.72 -0.31 -8.05
C ARG A 83 -13.67 -1.50 -8.17
N ASP A 84 -13.59 -2.25 -9.26
CA ASP A 84 -14.40 -3.44 -9.50
C ASP A 84 -14.01 -4.66 -8.65
N ALA A 85 -12.84 -4.61 -8.02
CA ALA A 85 -12.33 -5.67 -7.14
C ALA A 85 -12.42 -5.32 -5.64
N ARG A 86 -13.00 -4.18 -5.29
CA ARG A 86 -13.16 -3.75 -3.89
C ARG A 86 -14.20 -4.60 -3.17
N ARG A 87 -14.17 -4.58 -1.82
CA ARG A 87 -15.05 -5.34 -0.91
C ARG A 87 -14.89 -6.86 -1.03
N GLN A 88 -13.73 -7.32 -1.55
CA GLN A 88 -13.38 -8.74 -1.63
C GLN A 88 -12.23 -9.10 -0.68
N GLY A 89 -11.84 -8.17 0.20
CA GLY A 89 -10.75 -8.39 1.15
C GLY A 89 -9.34 -8.27 0.57
N ILE A 90 -9.17 -7.79 -0.67
CA ILE A 90 -7.86 -7.70 -1.34
C ILE A 90 -6.95 -6.69 -0.63
N GLY A 91 -7.48 -5.52 -0.26
CA GLY A 91 -6.72 -4.52 0.49
C GLY A 91 -6.22 -5.07 1.82
N GLN A 92 -7.04 -5.82 2.53
CA GLN A 92 -6.67 -6.48 3.77
C GLN A 92 -5.56 -7.51 3.55
N LEU A 93 -5.67 -8.35 2.52
CA LEU A 93 -4.64 -9.34 2.19
C LEU A 93 -3.29 -8.68 1.88
N LEU A 94 -3.30 -7.61 1.10
CA LEU A 94 -2.10 -6.85 0.76
C LEU A 94 -1.47 -6.20 1.99
N LEU A 95 -2.30 -5.65 2.88
CA LEU A 95 -1.83 -5.03 4.12
C LEU A 95 -1.24 -6.07 5.07
N GLU A 96 -1.90 -7.22 5.23
CA GLU A 96 -1.38 -8.35 6.03
C GLU A 96 -0.04 -8.83 5.49
N ARG A 97 0.10 -8.96 4.16
CA ARG A 97 1.37 -9.33 3.53
C ARG A 97 2.46 -8.29 3.78
N PHE A 98 2.12 -7.01 3.73
CA PHE A 98 3.05 -5.94 4.09
C PHE A 98 3.59 -6.13 5.51
N VAL A 99 2.71 -6.38 6.47
CA VAL A 99 3.10 -6.61 7.87
C VAL A 99 3.99 -7.84 8.00
N GLU A 100 3.64 -8.95 7.34
CA GLU A 100 4.45 -10.18 7.35
C GLU A 100 5.86 -9.95 6.81
N ILE A 101 5.98 -9.33 5.64
CA ILE A 101 7.27 -9.08 4.99
C ILE A 101 8.11 -8.11 5.84
N ALA A 102 7.51 -7.02 6.30
CA ALA A 102 8.18 -6.04 7.15
C ALA A 102 8.72 -6.68 8.43
N THR A 103 7.90 -7.50 9.09
CA THR A 103 8.30 -8.22 10.30
C THR A 103 9.43 -9.21 10.02
N SER A 104 9.37 -9.96 8.91
CA SER A 104 10.42 -10.89 8.51
C SER A 104 11.75 -10.17 8.23
N ARG A 105 11.70 -8.92 7.83
CA ARG A 105 12.87 -8.06 7.61
C ARG A 105 13.29 -7.26 8.85
N LYS A 106 12.77 -7.62 10.03
CA LYS A 106 13.11 -7.05 11.32
C LYS A 106 12.69 -5.59 11.51
N ALA A 107 11.69 -5.12 10.78
CA ALA A 107 11.10 -3.81 11.04
C ALA A 107 10.37 -3.83 12.38
N ARG A 108 10.57 -2.78 13.18
CA ARG A 108 9.91 -2.61 14.49
C ARG A 108 8.82 -1.57 14.45
N ARG A 109 8.89 -0.63 13.53
CA ARG A 109 7.88 0.39 13.31
C ARG A 109 7.40 0.32 11.86
N LEU A 110 6.11 0.15 11.69
CA LEU A 110 5.43 0.17 10.39
C LEU A 110 4.66 1.48 10.30
N HIS A 111 4.77 2.20 9.20
CA HIS A 111 4.07 3.47 9.06
C HIS A 111 3.63 3.73 7.62
N LEU A 112 2.70 4.64 7.48
CA LEU A 112 2.18 5.11 6.18
C LEU A 112 1.64 6.52 6.30
N GLU A 113 1.52 7.19 5.16
CA GLU A 113 0.79 8.44 5.01
C GLU A 113 -0.48 8.16 4.23
N VAL A 114 -1.60 8.66 4.70
CA VAL A 114 -2.90 8.52 4.02
C VAL A 114 -3.64 9.84 4.05
N ARG A 115 -4.30 10.18 2.95
CA ARG A 115 -5.10 11.40 2.90
C ARG A 115 -6.23 11.33 3.94
N GLU A 116 -6.42 12.40 4.70
CA GLU A 116 -7.57 12.54 5.58
C GLU A 116 -8.87 12.43 4.76
N GLY A 117 -9.80 11.60 5.21
CA GLY A 117 -11.03 11.32 4.50
C GLY A 117 -10.94 10.19 3.48
N ASN A 118 -9.76 9.61 3.24
CA ASN A 118 -9.63 8.41 2.41
C ASN A 118 -10.33 7.23 3.10
N HIS A 119 -11.13 6.50 2.34
CA HIS A 119 -11.89 5.35 2.87
C HIS A 119 -11.01 4.22 3.42
N ALA A 120 -9.74 4.15 3.02
CA ALA A 120 -8.79 3.14 3.52
C ALA A 120 -8.33 3.38 4.97
N VAL A 121 -8.57 4.56 5.55
CA VAL A 121 -8.20 4.87 6.94
C VAL A 121 -8.78 3.82 7.90
N GLY A 122 -10.02 3.41 7.71
CA GLY A 122 -10.66 2.37 8.52
C GLY A 122 -9.97 1.02 8.42
N LEU A 123 -9.49 0.65 7.23
CA LEU A 123 -8.73 -0.58 7.00
C LEU A 123 -7.43 -0.58 7.83
N TYR A 124 -6.69 0.52 7.78
CA TYR A 124 -5.44 0.64 8.53
C TYR A 124 -5.67 0.60 10.04
N LYS A 125 -6.67 1.30 10.54
CA LYS A 125 -6.99 1.30 11.97
C LYS A 125 -7.40 -0.09 12.46
N ARG A 126 -8.19 -0.83 11.70
CA ARG A 126 -8.54 -2.22 12.04
C ARG A 126 -7.33 -3.15 12.06
N ALA A 127 -6.29 -2.83 11.29
CA ALA A 127 -5.03 -3.59 11.27
C ALA A 127 -4.04 -3.15 12.36
N GLY A 128 -4.45 -2.30 13.29
CA GLY A 128 -3.63 -1.89 14.44
C GLY A 128 -2.75 -0.67 14.20
N PHE A 129 -2.99 0.09 13.13
CA PHE A 129 -2.30 1.36 12.88
C PHE A 129 -3.05 2.49 13.59
N ASP A 130 -2.32 3.29 14.35
CA ASP A 130 -2.84 4.45 15.06
C ASP A 130 -2.31 5.75 14.47
N GLU A 131 -3.08 6.82 14.56
CA GLU A 131 -2.65 8.15 14.14
C GLU A 131 -1.57 8.67 15.09
N VAL A 132 -0.39 8.97 14.53
CA VAL A 132 0.75 9.49 15.29
C VAL A 132 1.18 10.87 14.83
N GLY A 133 0.62 11.38 13.75
CA GLY A 133 0.95 12.71 13.25
C GLY A 133 0.05 13.12 12.09
N ARG A 134 0.28 14.34 11.64
CA ARG A 134 -0.45 14.96 10.53
C ARG A 134 0.50 15.86 9.76
N ARG A 135 0.44 15.76 8.43
CA ARG A 135 1.13 16.70 7.53
C ARG A 135 0.08 17.56 6.83
N ARG A 136 0.11 18.83 7.11
CA ARG A 136 -0.85 19.77 6.51
C ARG A 136 -0.52 20.01 5.05
N ASN A 137 -1.55 20.09 4.22
CA ASN A 137 -1.46 20.43 2.80
C ASN A 137 -0.46 19.53 2.04
N TYR A 138 -0.44 18.24 2.38
CA TYR A 138 0.51 17.27 1.81
C TYR A 138 0.14 16.84 0.39
N TYR A 139 -1.15 16.64 0.12
CA TYR A 139 -1.64 16.25 -1.19
C TYR A 139 -2.21 17.44 -1.93
N SER A 140 -1.86 17.60 -3.20
CA SER A 140 -2.40 18.63 -4.09
C SER A 140 -3.25 17.97 -5.16
N GLY A 141 -4.54 18.25 -5.15
CA GLY A 141 -5.47 17.75 -6.16
C GLY A 141 -5.32 18.48 -7.49
N ARG A 142 -5.94 17.91 -8.52
CA ARG A 142 -5.88 18.44 -9.89
C ARG A 142 -6.42 19.87 -10.01
N ASP A 143 -7.38 20.23 -9.18
CA ASP A 143 -7.99 21.57 -9.11
C ASP A 143 -7.21 22.54 -8.21
N GLY A 144 -6.05 22.13 -7.68
CA GLY A 144 -5.24 22.90 -6.75
C GLY A 144 -5.70 22.82 -5.30
N GLN A 145 -6.76 22.09 -4.99
CA GLN A 145 -7.18 21.87 -3.61
C GLN A 145 -6.16 21.05 -2.84
N LEU A 146 -5.88 21.47 -1.60
CA LEU A 146 -4.90 20.85 -0.74
C LEU A 146 -5.58 19.95 0.30
N TYR A 147 -4.95 18.82 0.60
CA TYR A 147 -5.44 17.85 1.57
C TYR A 147 -4.36 17.46 2.55
N ASP A 148 -4.74 17.29 3.80
CA ASP A 148 -3.83 16.80 4.84
C ASP A 148 -3.57 15.31 4.70
N ALA A 149 -2.37 14.90 5.11
CA ALA A 149 -2.04 13.49 5.31
C ALA A 149 -2.06 13.16 6.80
N LEU A 150 -2.65 12.01 7.12
CA LEU A 150 -2.52 11.40 8.43
C LEU A 150 -1.32 10.47 8.39
N THR A 151 -0.44 10.57 9.38
CA THR A 151 0.62 9.59 9.58
C THR A 151 0.09 8.51 10.51
N LEU A 152 0.01 7.28 10.04
CA LEU A 152 -0.42 6.13 10.82
C LEU A 152 0.76 5.22 11.07
N ALA A 153 0.86 4.67 12.28
CA ALA A 153 1.95 3.78 12.64
C ALA A 153 1.47 2.61 13.49
N ARG A 154 2.17 1.48 13.34
CA ARG A 154 2.02 0.29 14.16
C ARG A 154 3.39 -0.16 14.62
N PHE A 155 3.52 -0.47 15.91
CA PHE A 155 4.76 -1.03 16.47
C PHE A 155 4.63 -2.55 16.55
N VAL A 156 5.69 -3.25 16.14
CA VAL A 156 5.76 -4.70 16.18
C VAL A 156 6.26 -5.10 17.57
N ALA A 157 5.51 -5.98 18.24
CA ALA A 157 5.87 -6.45 19.57
C ALA A 157 7.08 -7.40 19.52
N ASP A 158 7.91 -7.40 20.56
CA ASP A 158 9.12 -8.24 20.63
C ASP A 158 8.83 -9.74 20.49
N GLN A 159 7.67 -10.19 20.92
CA GLN A 159 7.23 -11.59 20.78
C GLN A 159 6.91 -12.01 19.34
N ASP A 160 6.75 -11.04 18.44
CA ASP A 160 6.59 -11.33 17.01
C ASP A 160 7.92 -11.61 16.31
N PHE A 161 9.03 -11.36 17.00
CA PHE A 161 10.38 -11.73 16.56
C PHE A 161 10.74 -13.10 17.16
N SER A 162 10.22 -14.17 16.54
CA SER A 162 10.63 -15.52 16.94
C SER A 162 12.13 -15.70 16.69
N PRO A 163 12.90 -16.30 17.62
CA PRO A 163 14.33 -16.47 17.45
C PRO A 163 14.72 -17.55 16.42
N PHE A 164 13.77 -18.05 15.65
CA PHE A 164 14.03 -19.09 14.63
C PHE A 164 13.53 -18.68 13.25
#